data_44d4139894512e17a6e3d5ca9efa46c6
#
_entry.id   44d4139894512e17a6e3d5ca9efa46c6
#
_cell.length_a   1.000
_cell.length_b   1.000
_cell.length_c   1.000
_cell.angle_alpha   90.00
_cell.angle_beta   90.00
_cell.angle_gamma   90.00
#
_symmetry.space_group_name_H-M   'P 1'
#
loop_
_entity.id
_entity.type
_entity.pdbx_description
1 polymer ?
#
loop_
_entity_poly.entity_id
_entity_poly.type
_entity_poly.pdbx_seq_one_letter_code
_entity_poly.pdbx_strand_id
1 'polypeptide(L)'
;MLKVVISSPVATQSGYGHHAREIITNLIERKDAEWDIKLLSMPWGHTPFTYPISNDWKRRIIPLPIQFQPDIFIQITVPTEFQAVAKLNIGVTAGTEGDICPAEWIDCINRMQIVVVPSKFTKEVFENTAKSSNKLITCKLIVVPEYFNESVYTTLNAGGNLDILDQIEEQFAFLSVGHWLTGNIGEDRKNVSGVIYSFVNTFKGKKSMPALILKTSGATYSTMDRMDIENRIGQVLDQPIFKNTKLPNIYLLHGDLTDTEMNSLYNHPKVKAMYSLTKAEGFGRPLLEFATTGKPLIVPFQTGQKDFLNEEFIVEVKGQLTPIHPSAQNEFLIDGAKWFTPDYGHAENLLKDVFDKYKNYIDNGKRLRYHVNKGFTKSAVQPKYDELFNVITEFESKIPKQIQLK
;
A
#
# COMPACT_ATOMS: atom_id res chain seq x y z
N MET A 1 26.53 -9.84 -21.17
CA MET A 1 25.44 -9.51 -20.23
C MET A 1 24.66 -8.35 -20.82
N LEU A 2 23.32 -8.37 -20.69
CA LEU A 2 22.47 -7.24 -21.07
C LEU A 2 22.66 -6.11 -20.06
N LYS A 3 22.70 -4.87 -20.54
CA LYS A 3 22.77 -3.67 -19.70
C LYS A 3 21.37 -3.30 -19.25
N VAL A 4 21.09 -3.42 -17.94
CA VAL A 4 19.78 -3.18 -17.35
C VAL A 4 19.86 -2.01 -16.40
N VAL A 5 18.95 -1.05 -16.55
CA VAL A 5 18.80 0.07 -15.61
C VAL A 5 17.42 0.01 -15.00
N ILE A 6 17.35 0.08 -13.66
CA ILE A 6 16.12 0.15 -12.89
C ILE A 6 16.02 1.51 -12.21
N SER A 7 15.08 2.33 -12.67
CA SER A 7 14.74 3.62 -12.07
C SER A 7 13.60 3.43 -11.08
N SER A 8 13.86 3.75 -9.80
CA SER A 8 12.89 3.43 -8.74
C SER A 8 13.12 4.23 -7.46
N PRO A 9 12.09 4.39 -6.61
CA PRO A 9 12.20 5.02 -5.30
C PRO A 9 12.76 4.06 -4.23
N VAL A 10 13.84 3.33 -4.56
CA VAL A 10 14.38 2.22 -3.74
C VAL A 10 14.76 2.63 -2.32
N ALA A 11 15.18 3.88 -2.10
CA ALA A 11 15.60 4.41 -0.80
C ALA A 11 14.49 5.17 -0.06
N THR A 12 13.23 5.05 -0.43
CA THR A 12 12.10 5.74 0.21
C THR A 12 11.29 4.82 1.12
N GLN A 13 10.69 5.40 2.15
CA GLN A 13 9.76 4.74 3.09
C GLN A 13 8.31 4.81 2.56
N SER A 14 8.10 4.51 1.29
CA SER A 14 6.80 4.54 0.64
C SER A 14 6.35 3.15 0.18
N GLY A 15 5.05 2.99 -0.13
CA GLY A 15 4.54 1.77 -0.77
C GLY A 15 5.28 1.45 -2.07
N TYR A 16 5.53 2.47 -2.91
CA TYR A 16 6.35 2.30 -4.12
C TYR A 16 7.80 1.90 -3.81
N GLY A 17 8.39 2.44 -2.72
CA GLY A 17 9.73 2.03 -2.28
C GLY A 17 9.77 0.56 -1.85
N HIS A 18 8.78 0.09 -1.09
CA HIS A 18 8.66 -1.32 -0.72
C HIS A 18 8.50 -2.22 -1.94
N HIS A 19 7.57 -1.90 -2.83
CA HIS A 19 7.34 -2.65 -4.07
C HIS A 19 8.59 -2.66 -4.96
N ALA A 20 9.30 -1.53 -5.06
CA ALA A 20 10.56 -1.44 -5.80
C ALA A 20 11.61 -2.41 -5.23
N ARG A 21 11.77 -2.47 -3.92
CA ARG A 21 12.72 -3.38 -3.28
C ARG A 21 12.38 -4.84 -3.53
N GLU A 22 11.11 -5.21 -3.54
CA GLU A 22 10.66 -6.56 -3.88
C GLU A 22 11.00 -6.94 -5.32
N ILE A 23 10.65 -6.07 -6.27
CA ILE A 23 10.94 -6.27 -7.71
C ILE A 23 12.46 -6.40 -7.92
N ILE A 24 13.25 -5.46 -7.40
CA ILE A 24 14.71 -5.46 -7.56
C ILE A 24 15.33 -6.73 -6.96
N THR A 25 14.88 -7.15 -5.77
CA THR A 25 15.36 -8.38 -5.13
C THR A 25 15.15 -9.59 -6.04
N ASN A 26 13.94 -9.77 -6.57
CA ASN A 26 13.62 -10.89 -7.45
C ASN A 26 14.38 -10.82 -8.77
N LEU A 27 14.59 -9.62 -9.34
CA LEU A 27 15.38 -9.43 -10.56
C LEU A 27 16.86 -9.79 -10.35
N ILE A 28 17.48 -9.32 -9.26
CA ILE A 28 18.87 -9.63 -8.94
C ILE A 28 19.03 -11.15 -8.71
N GLU A 29 18.21 -11.75 -7.89
CA GLU A 29 18.31 -13.19 -7.59
C GLU A 29 18.18 -14.08 -8.83
N ARG A 30 17.42 -13.66 -9.84
CA ARG A 30 17.16 -14.43 -11.05
C ARG A 30 18.11 -14.15 -12.20
N LYS A 31 18.54 -12.91 -12.34
CA LYS A 31 19.14 -12.40 -13.58
C LYS A 31 20.53 -11.82 -13.41
N ASP A 32 21.09 -11.77 -12.20
CA ASP A 32 22.41 -11.14 -11.94
C ASP A 32 23.56 -11.81 -12.74
N ALA A 33 23.43 -13.10 -13.04
CA ALA A 33 24.41 -13.80 -13.88
C ALA A 33 24.32 -13.44 -15.39
N GLU A 34 23.14 -12.97 -15.85
CA GLU A 34 22.86 -12.67 -17.25
C GLU A 34 22.83 -11.15 -17.54
N TRP A 35 22.52 -10.34 -16.53
CA TRP A 35 22.29 -8.91 -16.59
C TRP A 35 23.33 -8.11 -15.80
N ASP A 36 23.82 -7.03 -16.36
CA ASP A 36 24.54 -5.98 -15.62
C ASP A 36 23.50 -4.97 -15.10
N ILE A 37 23.03 -5.21 -13.86
CA ILE A 37 21.93 -4.43 -13.25
C ILE A 37 22.50 -3.19 -12.57
N LYS A 38 22.04 -2.01 -13.01
CA LYS A 38 22.31 -0.70 -12.39
C LYS A 38 21.01 -0.09 -11.86
N LEU A 39 21.12 0.69 -10.79
CA LEU A 39 20.00 1.34 -10.12
C LEU A 39 20.07 2.85 -10.27
N LEU A 40 18.96 3.47 -10.63
CA LEU A 40 18.72 4.90 -10.46
C LEU A 40 17.80 5.06 -9.23
N SER A 41 18.35 5.63 -8.15
CA SER A 41 17.60 5.86 -6.93
C SER A 41 16.90 7.20 -7.01
N MET A 42 15.57 7.17 -7.18
CA MET A 42 14.74 8.36 -7.38
C MET A 42 13.96 8.70 -6.10
N PRO A 43 13.67 9.98 -5.83
CA PRO A 43 12.78 10.38 -4.76
C PRO A 43 11.33 9.95 -5.07
N TRP A 44 10.47 9.93 -4.05
CA TRP A 44 9.03 9.71 -4.19
C TRP A 44 8.26 10.81 -3.45
N GLY A 45 7.81 11.80 -4.19
CA GLY A 45 7.15 12.98 -3.63
C GLY A 45 7.94 13.59 -2.47
N HIS A 46 7.28 13.82 -1.35
CA HIS A 46 7.88 14.35 -0.11
C HIS A 46 8.30 13.25 0.88
N THR A 47 8.22 11.98 0.49
CA THR A 47 8.57 10.85 1.37
C THR A 47 10.07 10.89 1.71
N PRO A 48 10.46 10.62 2.98
CA PRO A 48 11.86 10.57 3.37
C PRO A 48 12.68 9.57 2.52
N PHE A 49 13.85 10.02 2.09
CA PHE A 49 14.79 9.29 1.24
C PHE A 49 15.90 8.64 2.09
N THR A 50 15.50 7.92 3.13
CA THR A 50 16.38 7.48 4.21
C THR A 50 16.36 5.97 4.45
N TYR A 51 15.62 5.21 3.63
CA TYR A 51 15.57 3.74 3.81
C TYR A 51 16.96 3.13 3.62
N PRO A 52 17.44 2.32 4.58
CA PRO A 52 18.77 1.71 4.50
C PRO A 52 18.80 0.62 3.41
N ILE A 53 19.54 0.87 2.34
CA ILE A 53 19.80 -0.10 1.29
C ILE A 53 21.14 -0.82 1.51
N SER A 54 21.25 -2.07 1.03
CA SER A 54 22.44 -2.90 1.20
C SER A 54 23.67 -2.31 0.50
N ASN A 55 24.87 -2.71 0.92
CA ASN A 55 26.10 -2.29 0.27
C ASN A 55 26.21 -2.81 -1.17
N ASP A 56 25.62 -3.96 -1.49
CA ASP A 56 25.54 -4.45 -2.86
C ASP A 56 24.72 -3.50 -3.74
N TRP A 57 23.54 -3.09 -3.29
CA TRP A 57 22.73 -2.15 -4.04
C TRP A 57 23.37 -0.77 -4.17
N LYS A 58 24.07 -0.28 -3.11
CA LYS A 58 24.80 0.99 -3.18
C LYS A 58 25.85 0.98 -4.30
N ARG A 59 26.53 -0.15 -4.52
CA ARG A 59 27.51 -0.30 -5.62
C ARG A 59 26.87 -0.33 -7.01
N ARG A 60 25.58 -0.65 -7.10
CA ARG A 60 24.82 -0.65 -8.36
C ARG A 60 24.25 0.70 -8.71
N ILE A 61 24.20 1.67 -7.77
CA ILE A 61 23.67 3.00 -8.03
C ILE A 61 24.58 3.74 -8.99
N ILE A 62 23.97 4.30 -10.05
CA ILE A 62 24.62 5.16 -11.01
C ILE A 62 24.04 6.57 -10.97
N PRO A 63 24.82 7.62 -11.29
CA PRO A 63 24.34 8.99 -11.39
C PRO A 63 23.54 9.22 -12.67
N LEU A 64 22.76 10.29 -12.68
CA LEU A 64 22.20 10.89 -13.89
C LEU A 64 23.18 11.94 -14.49
N PRO A 65 23.19 12.12 -15.82
CA PRO A 65 22.50 11.33 -16.83
C PRO A 65 23.17 9.96 -17.04
N ILE A 66 22.40 8.97 -17.54
CA ILE A 66 22.92 7.64 -17.88
C ILE A 66 23.97 7.78 -18.99
N GLN A 67 25.19 7.26 -18.78
CA GLN A 67 26.32 7.41 -19.67
C GLN A 67 26.39 6.33 -20.79
N PHE A 68 25.38 5.47 -20.89
CA PHE A 68 25.32 4.37 -21.85
C PHE A 68 23.86 4.10 -22.25
N GLN A 69 23.68 3.44 -23.42
CA GLN A 69 22.36 2.99 -23.85
C GLN A 69 22.02 1.66 -23.15
N PRO A 70 20.97 1.60 -22.31
CA PRO A 70 20.52 0.34 -21.74
C PRO A 70 19.85 -0.54 -22.79
N ASP A 71 19.98 -1.87 -22.62
CA ASP A 71 19.20 -2.84 -23.39
C ASP A 71 17.79 -2.98 -22.81
N ILE A 72 17.67 -2.94 -21.47
CA ILE A 72 16.41 -3.02 -20.74
C ILE A 72 16.34 -1.83 -19.78
N PHE A 73 15.20 -1.14 -19.77
CA PHE A 73 14.92 -0.07 -18.82
C PHE A 73 13.64 -0.37 -18.07
N ILE A 74 13.74 -0.45 -16.73
CA ILE A 74 12.63 -0.75 -15.83
C ILE A 74 12.34 0.51 -15.03
N GLN A 75 11.10 1.00 -15.08
CA GLN A 75 10.66 2.18 -14.32
C GLN A 75 9.59 1.80 -13.32
N ILE A 76 9.83 2.09 -12.04
CA ILE A 76 8.88 1.85 -10.95
C ILE A 76 8.37 3.21 -10.47
N THR A 77 7.25 3.66 -11.05
CA THR A 77 6.70 4.99 -10.87
C THR A 77 5.27 5.08 -11.41
N VAL A 78 4.67 6.29 -11.43
CA VAL A 78 3.37 6.54 -12.05
C VAL A 78 3.47 6.55 -13.58
N PRO A 79 2.39 6.17 -14.29
CA PRO A 79 2.43 6.04 -15.75
C PRO A 79 2.87 7.29 -16.53
N THR A 80 2.55 8.48 -16.05
CA THR A 80 2.93 9.74 -16.69
C THR A 80 4.44 9.91 -16.83
N GLU A 81 5.23 9.30 -15.96
CA GLU A 81 6.69 9.35 -15.97
C GLU A 81 7.34 8.26 -16.84
N PHE A 82 6.57 7.33 -17.39
CA PHE A 82 7.11 6.25 -18.23
C PHE A 82 7.74 6.78 -19.52
N GLN A 83 8.97 6.37 -19.76
CA GLN A 83 9.78 6.76 -20.93
C GLN A 83 10.35 5.53 -21.63
N ALA A 84 10.18 5.47 -22.94
CA ALA A 84 10.76 4.41 -23.77
C ALA A 84 12.20 4.79 -24.16
N VAL A 85 13.18 4.39 -23.36
CA VAL A 85 14.60 4.75 -23.52
C VAL A 85 15.51 3.55 -23.86
N ALA A 86 14.98 2.33 -23.85
CA ALA A 86 15.72 1.10 -24.13
C ALA A 86 15.06 0.29 -25.25
N LYS A 87 15.69 -0.82 -25.63
CA LYS A 87 15.08 -1.78 -26.58
C LYS A 87 13.88 -2.50 -25.97
N LEU A 88 13.96 -2.81 -24.69
CA LEU A 88 12.86 -3.33 -23.87
C LEU A 88 12.60 -2.38 -22.70
N ASN A 89 11.37 -1.86 -22.61
CA ASN A 89 10.94 -0.95 -21.56
C ASN A 89 9.83 -1.62 -20.72
N ILE A 90 10.03 -1.65 -19.42
CA ILE A 90 9.11 -2.27 -18.46
C ILE A 90 8.67 -1.20 -17.46
N GLY A 91 7.37 -0.98 -17.37
CA GLY A 91 6.78 -0.14 -16.33
C GLY A 91 6.28 -0.97 -15.16
N VAL A 92 6.43 -0.45 -13.95
CA VAL A 92 5.82 -1.02 -12.73
C VAL A 92 5.07 0.10 -12.03
N THR A 93 3.78 -0.09 -11.79
CA THR A 93 2.93 0.95 -11.20
C THR A 93 1.80 0.37 -10.36
N ALA A 94 1.48 1.04 -9.25
CA ALA A 94 0.30 0.72 -8.44
C ALA A 94 -0.99 1.35 -9.02
N GLY A 95 -0.89 2.14 -10.09
CA GLY A 95 -2.03 2.78 -10.73
C GLY A 95 -2.64 3.90 -9.86
N THR A 96 -3.96 4.01 -9.92
CA THR A 96 -4.77 4.93 -9.11
C THR A 96 -5.74 4.15 -8.23
N GLU A 97 -6.29 4.84 -7.24
CA GLU A 97 -7.28 4.28 -6.31
C GLU A 97 -8.73 4.69 -6.64
N GLY A 98 -8.99 5.09 -7.88
CA GLY A 98 -10.34 5.20 -8.45
C GLY A 98 -10.69 3.98 -9.30
N ASP A 99 -11.95 3.84 -9.72
CA ASP A 99 -12.41 2.79 -10.66
C ASP A 99 -11.96 3.03 -12.10
N ILE A 100 -11.53 4.25 -12.43
CA ILE A 100 -10.88 4.67 -13.66
C ILE A 100 -9.69 5.60 -13.34
N CYS A 101 -8.73 5.67 -14.26
CA CYS A 101 -7.59 6.59 -14.21
C CYS A 101 -7.69 7.66 -15.29
N PRO A 102 -6.79 8.67 -15.31
CA PRO A 102 -6.69 9.60 -16.44
C PRO A 102 -6.52 8.85 -17.77
N ALA A 103 -7.33 9.21 -18.80
CA ALA A 103 -7.31 8.53 -20.09
C ALA A 103 -5.94 8.58 -20.80
N GLU A 104 -5.14 9.60 -20.51
CA GLU A 104 -3.76 9.71 -20.99
C GLU A 104 -2.84 8.62 -20.44
N TRP A 105 -3.16 8.01 -19.30
CA TRP A 105 -2.37 6.93 -18.72
C TRP A 105 -2.35 5.69 -19.62
N ILE A 106 -3.39 5.49 -20.45
CA ILE A 106 -3.40 4.42 -21.45
C ILE A 106 -2.31 4.64 -22.50
N ASP A 107 -2.12 5.88 -22.94
CA ASP A 107 -1.03 6.21 -23.86
C ASP A 107 0.34 6.06 -23.17
N CYS A 108 0.42 6.41 -21.90
CA CYS A 108 1.64 6.29 -21.10
C CYS A 108 2.06 4.83 -20.90
N ILE A 109 1.14 3.94 -20.51
CA ILE A 109 1.47 2.51 -20.36
C ILE A 109 1.82 1.87 -21.70
N ASN A 110 1.25 2.33 -22.80
CA ASN A 110 1.56 1.84 -24.15
C ASN A 110 2.96 2.25 -24.67
N ARG A 111 3.69 3.12 -23.95
CA ARG A 111 5.12 3.36 -24.23
C ARG A 111 5.98 2.17 -23.82
N MET A 112 5.46 1.29 -22.96
CA MET A 112 6.14 0.11 -22.45
C MET A 112 5.75 -1.13 -23.24
N GLN A 113 6.64 -2.13 -23.33
CA GLN A 113 6.29 -3.44 -23.84
C GLN A 113 5.57 -4.28 -22.78
N ILE A 114 5.97 -4.10 -21.51
CA ILE A 114 5.41 -4.81 -20.36
C ILE A 114 5.07 -3.78 -19.28
N VAL A 115 3.90 -3.93 -18.65
CA VAL A 115 3.53 -3.17 -17.46
C VAL A 115 3.10 -4.13 -16.36
N VAL A 116 3.76 -4.02 -15.21
CA VAL A 116 3.50 -4.82 -14.02
C VAL A 116 2.64 -4.01 -13.07
N VAL A 117 1.60 -4.63 -12.54
CA VAL A 117 0.67 -4.04 -11.56
C VAL A 117 0.51 -4.95 -10.34
N PRO A 118 0.28 -4.41 -9.13
CA PRO A 118 0.28 -5.20 -7.90
C PRO A 118 -1.01 -5.99 -7.66
N SER A 119 -2.11 -5.68 -8.37
CA SER A 119 -3.40 -6.29 -8.13
C SER A 119 -4.25 -6.41 -9.39
N LYS A 120 -5.23 -7.31 -9.34
CA LYS A 120 -6.26 -7.40 -10.39
C LYS A 120 -7.05 -6.11 -10.51
N PHE A 121 -7.34 -5.46 -9.37
CA PHE A 121 -8.02 -4.16 -9.36
C PHE A 121 -7.26 -3.12 -10.19
N THR A 122 -5.95 -2.96 -10.00
CA THR A 122 -5.16 -2.00 -10.78
C THR A 122 -5.20 -2.34 -12.28
N LYS A 123 -5.16 -3.62 -12.64
CA LYS A 123 -5.33 -4.05 -14.03
C LYS A 123 -6.70 -3.67 -14.58
N GLU A 124 -7.78 -3.95 -13.82
CA GLU A 124 -9.16 -3.63 -14.19
C GLU A 124 -9.35 -2.12 -14.38
N VAL A 125 -8.70 -1.28 -13.55
CA VAL A 125 -8.75 0.19 -13.71
C VAL A 125 -8.23 0.62 -15.08
N PHE A 126 -7.09 0.09 -15.55
CA PHE A 126 -6.59 0.37 -16.89
C PHE A 126 -7.52 -0.14 -17.99
N GLU A 127 -8.06 -1.35 -17.84
CA GLU A 127 -8.98 -1.95 -18.81
C GLU A 127 -10.31 -1.15 -18.89
N ASN A 128 -10.87 -0.73 -17.76
CA ASN A 128 -12.06 0.09 -17.69
C ASN A 128 -11.84 1.47 -18.32
N THR A 129 -10.68 2.09 -18.03
CA THR A 129 -10.32 3.39 -18.61
C THR A 129 -10.12 3.28 -20.11
N ALA A 130 -9.44 2.26 -20.59
CA ALA A 130 -9.26 2.04 -22.03
C ALA A 130 -10.60 1.89 -22.74
N LYS A 131 -11.52 1.11 -22.16
CA LYS A 131 -12.87 0.90 -22.69
C LYS A 131 -13.67 2.21 -22.70
N SER A 132 -13.71 2.95 -21.60
CA SER A 132 -14.50 4.18 -21.47
C SER A 132 -13.95 5.33 -22.34
N SER A 133 -12.64 5.37 -22.58
CA SER A 133 -11.98 6.37 -23.42
C SER A 133 -11.81 5.95 -24.88
N ASN A 134 -12.29 4.77 -25.27
CA ASN A 134 -12.12 4.17 -26.61
C ASN A 134 -10.66 4.09 -27.04
N LYS A 135 -9.77 3.71 -26.11
CA LYS A 135 -8.34 3.48 -26.36
C LYS A 135 -8.00 1.99 -26.29
N LEU A 136 -6.92 1.59 -26.93
CA LEU A 136 -6.42 0.22 -26.90
C LEU A 136 -5.21 0.13 -25.97
N ILE A 137 -5.15 -0.93 -25.17
CA ILE A 137 -3.95 -1.32 -24.42
C ILE A 137 -3.13 -2.23 -25.32
N THR A 138 -1.92 -1.79 -25.69
CA THR A 138 -1.00 -2.53 -26.56
C THR A 138 0.16 -3.17 -25.80
N CYS A 139 0.44 -2.71 -24.58
CA CYS A 139 1.43 -3.34 -23.70
C CYS A 139 0.90 -4.63 -23.08
N LYS A 140 1.81 -5.50 -22.62
CA LYS A 140 1.47 -6.69 -21.84
C LYS A 140 1.24 -6.29 -20.38
N LEU A 141 -0.01 -6.29 -19.91
CA LEU A 141 -0.34 -6.07 -18.49
C LEU A 141 -0.21 -7.38 -17.71
N ILE A 142 0.65 -7.39 -16.69
CA ILE A 142 0.92 -8.56 -15.83
C ILE A 142 0.65 -8.20 -14.37
N VAL A 143 -0.13 -9.02 -13.68
CA VAL A 143 -0.37 -8.88 -12.24
C VAL A 143 0.70 -9.66 -11.48
N VAL A 144 1.55 -8.95 -10.74
CA VAL A 144 2.51 -9.52 -9.79
C VAL A 144 2.22 -8.92 -8.42
N PRO A 145 1.59 -9.68 -7.51
CA PRO A 145 1.23 -9.15 -6.21
C PRO A 145 2.47 -8.85 -5.36
N GLU A 146 2.33 -7.88 -4.47
CA GLU A 146 3.29 -7.68 -3.39
C GLU A 146 3.22 -8.85 -2.40
N TYR A 147 4.27 -9.00 -1.59
CA TYR A 147 4.34 -10.01 -0.54
C TYR A 147 4.87 -9.39 0.76
N PHE A 148 4.62 -10.02 1.90
CA PHE A 148 5.22 -9.59 3.14
C PHE A 148 6.57 -10.29 3.38
N ASN A 149 7.47 -9.62 4.09
CA ASN A 149 8.74 -10.21 4.49
C ASN A 149 8.54 -11.14 5.70
N GLU A 150 8.62 -12.45 5.46
CA GLU A 150 8.38 -13.50 6.47
C GLU A 150 9.40 -13.48 7.61
N SER A 151 10.60 -12.95 7.37
CA SER A 151 11.61 -12.82 8.43
C SER A 151 11.31 -11.68 9.40
N VAL A 152 10.46 -10.74 9.02
CA VAL A 152 10.06 -9.58 9.82
C VAL A 152 8.64 -9.74 10.36
N TYR A 153 7.67 -9.93 9.46
CA TYR A 153 6.25 -9.97 9.82
C TYR A 153 5.85 -11.37 10.29
N THR A 154 6.03 -11.60 11.58
CA THR A 154 5.75 -12.86 12.25
C THR A 154 5.33 -12.64 13.69
N THR A 155 4.57 -13.56 14.24
CA THR A 155 4.21 -13.54 15.67
C THR A 155 5.36 -13.96 16.59
N LEU A 156 6.42 -14.57 16.07
CA LEU A 156 7.56 -15.07 16.84
C LEU A 156 8.58 -13.96 17.15
N ASN A 157 8.70 -12.95 16.30
CA ASN A 157 9.65 -11.84 16.44
C ASN A 157 8.99 -10.55 16.93
N ALA A 158 7.95 -10.65 17.74
CA ALA A 158 7.23 -9.50 18.30
C ALA A 158 8.06 -8.68 19.34
N GLY A 159 9.38 -8.83 19.33
CA GLY A 159 10.29 -8.28 20.32
C GLY A 159 10.97 -6.94 19.95
N GLY A 160 10.48 -6.21 18.96
CA GLY A 160 10.88 -4.81 18.77
C GLY A 160 10.26 -3.96 19.88
N ASN A 161 11.09 -3.18 20.56
CA ASN A 161 10.69 -2.42 21.74
C ASN A 161 9.87 -1.19 21.33
N LEU A 162 8.55 -1.24 21.46
CA LEU A 162 7.66 -0.09 21.38
C LEU A 162 7.06 0.22 22.76
N ASP A 163 7.95 0.46 23.74
CA ASP A 163 7.59 0.74 25.14
C ASP A 163 6.60 1.91 25.26
N ILE A 164 6.55 2.78 24.26
CA ILE A 164 5.57 3.88 24.23
C ILE A 164 4.12 3.36 24.29
N LEU A 165 3.85 2.17 23.76
CA LEU A 165 2.52 1.58 23.79
C LEU A 165 2.14 1.05 25.18
N ASP A 166 3.10 0.82 26.07
CA ASP A 166 2.83 0.44 27.44
C ASP A 166 2.21 1.57 28.24
N GLN A 167 2.39 2.82 27.80
CA GLN A 167 1.76 4.00 28.38
C GLN A 167 0.26 4.14 28.09
N ILE A 168 -0.27 3.38 27.12
CA ILE A 168 -1.71 3.33 26.82
C ILE A 168 -2.42 2.66 28.02
N GLU A 169 -3.43 3.34 28.58
CA GLU A 169 -4.14 2.85 29.76
C GLU A 169 -5.05 1.66 29.45
N GLU A 170 -5.66 1.66 28.27
CA GLU A 170 -6.61 0.65 27.84
C GLU A 170 -5.95 -0.68 27.52
N GLN A 171 -6.59 -1.78 27.89
CA GLN A 171 -6.17 -3.15 27.55
C GLN A 171 -6.69 -3.60 26.18
N PHE A 172 -7.52 -2.79 25.54
CA PHE A 172 -8.08 -3.01 24.22
C PHE A 172 -7.89 -1.76 23.36
N ALA A 173 -7.10 -1.87 22.32
CA ALA A 173 -6.96 -0.81 21.32
C ALA A 173 -7.27 -1.34 19.91
N PHE A 174 -8.02 -0.55 19.16
CA PHE A 174 -8.08 -0.66 17.71
C PHE A 174 -6.89 0.07 17.12
N LEU A 175 -6.35 -0.44 16.02
CA LEU A 175 -5.23 0.17 15.28
C LEU A 175 -5.71 0.61 13.89
N SER A 176 -5.38 1.82 13.50
CA SER A 176 -5.52 2.27 12.11
C SER A 176 -4.16 2.75 11.57
N VAL A 177 -3.82 2.32 10.35
CA VAL A 177 -2.53 2.61 9.71
C VAL A 177 -2.75 3.20 8.32
N GLY A 178 -2.15 4.34 8.04
CA GLY A 178 -2.18 4.95 6.72
C GLY A 178 -1.89 6.44 6.74
N HIS A 179 -1.50 7.00 5.59
CA HIS A 179 -1.30 8.44 5.45
C HIS A 179 -2.64 9.17 5.37
N TRP A 180 -2.72 10.31 6.03
CA TRP A 180 -3.88 11.20 5.94
C TRP A 180 -3.56 12.36 4.99
N LEU A 181 -3.75 12.12 3.70
CA LEU A 181 -3.45 13.06 2.64
C LEU A 181 -4.60 14.08 2.42
N THR A 182 -4.90 14.40 1.17
CA THR A 182 -5.92 15.38 0.76
C THR A 182 -7.34 14.85 0.92
N GLY A 183 -8.27 15.77 1.14
CA GLY A 183 -9.71 15.53 1.29
C GLY A 183 -10.29 16.21 2.52
N ASN A 184 -11.55 16.64 2.42
CA ASN A 184 -12.32 17.11 3.57
C ASN A 184 -12.59 15.95 4.56
N ILE A 185 -13.18 16.26 5.71
CA ILE A 185 -13.59 15.24 6.68
C ILE A 185 -14.51 14.21 6.00
N GLY A 186 -14.13 12.93 6.05
CA GLY A 186 -14.85 11.83 5.38
C GLY A 186 -14.54 11.67 3.90
N GLU A 187 -13.70 12.53 3.31
CA GLU A 187 -13.41 12.53 1.88
C GLU A 187 -11.95 12.25 1.52
N ASP A 188 -11.12 11.93 2.50
CA ASP A 188 -9.77 11.42 2.25
C ASP A 188 -9.78 9.94 1.87
N ARG A 189 -8.85 9.52 1.01
CA ARG A 189 -8.80 8.15 0.46
C ARG A 189 -8.69 7.07 1.53
N LYS A 190 -7.81 7.27 2.53
CA LYS A 190 -7.67 6.34 3.66
C LYS A 190 -8.80 6.46 4.68
N ASN A 191 -9.63 7.50 4.54
CA ASN A 191 -10.79 7.77 5.38
C ASN A 191 -10.46 7.81 6.87
N VAL A 192 -9.32 8.43 7.21
CA VAL A 192 -8.82 8.53 8.60
C VAL A 192 -9.80 9.30 9.46
N SER A 193 -10.36 10.40 8.94
CA SER A 193 -11.40 11.17 9.62
C SER A 193 -12.66 10.34 9.89
N GLY A 194 -13.07 9.49 8.94
CA GLY A 194 -14.19 8.57 9.11
C GLY A 194 -13.90 7.47 10.14
N VAL A 195 -12.66 6.98 10.21
CA VAL A 195 -12.21 6.06 11.26
C VAL A 195 -12.34 6.71 12.63
N ILE A 196 -11.85 7.95 12.80
CA ILE A 196 -11.96 8.69 14.06
C ILE A 196 -13.42 8.94 14.41
N TYR A 197 -14.20 9.46 13.47
CA TYR A 197 -15.61 9.79 13.70
C TYR A 197 -16.41 8.58 14.16
N SER A 198 -16.38 7.49 13.40
CA SER A 198 -17.17 6.28 13.71
C SER A 198 -16.70 5.62 15.00
N PHE A 199 -15.39 5.60 15.28
CA PHE A 199 -14.85 5.09 16.54
C PHE A 199 -15.36 5.92 17.73
N VAL A 200 -15.21 7.24 17.69
CA VAL A 200 -15.66 8.13 18.77
C VAL A 200 -17.17 8.06 18.95
N ASN A 201 -17.93 8.06 17.84
CA ASN A 201 -19.39 7.97 17.89
C ASN A 201 -19.88 6.66 18.53
N THR A 202 -19.20 5.56 18.26
CA THR A 202 -19.50 4.23 18.84
C THR A 202 -19.31 4.19 20.36
N PHE A 203 -18.22 4.79 20.86
CA PHE A 203 -17.79 4.58 22.25
C PHE A 203 -17.98 5.79 23.17
N LYS A 204 -18.38 6.97 22.66
CA LYS A 204 -18.64 8.16 23.48
C LYS A 204 -19.64 7.87 24.61
N GLY A 205 -19.39 8.39 25.78
CA GLY A 205 -20.26 8.28 26.96
C GLY A 205 -20.38 6.85 27.55
N LYS A 206 -19.61 5.88 27.06
CA LYS A 206 -19.63 4.52 27.61
C LYS A 206 -18.80 4.45 28.90
N LYS A 207 -19.15 3.51 29.80
CA LYS A 207 -18.40 3.25 31.03
C LYS A 207 -17.05 2.58 30.73
N SER A 208 -17.02 1.64 29.80
CA SER A 208 -15.83 0.97 29.33
C SER A 208 -15.63 1.34 27.85
N MET A 209 -14.46 1.86 27.50
CA MET A 209 -14.12 2.31 26.17
C MET A 209 -12.77 1.72 25.75
N PRO A 210 -12.62 1.24 24.53
CA PRO A 210 -11.32 0.91 23.98
C PRO A 210 -10.54 2.18 23.61
N ALA A 211 -9.26 2.03 23.28
CA ALA A 211 -8.47 3.08 22.64
C ALA A 211 -8.48 2.94 21.11
N LEU A 212 -8.16 4.04 20.42
CA LEU A 212 -7.76 4.04 19.01
C LEU A 212 -6.31 4.47 18.90
N ILE A 213 -5.47 3.63 18.31
CA ILE A 213 -4.10 4.00 17.93
C ILE A 213 -4.11 4.38 16.45
N LEU A 214 -3.72 5.61 16.18
CA LEU A 214 -3.56 6.13 14.81
C LEU A 214 -2.08 6.16 14.45
N LYS A 215 -1.60 5.21 13.66
CA LYS A 215 -0.30 5.28 12.99
C LYS A 215 -0.49 6.02 11.68
N THR A 216 -0.39 7.33 11.73
CA THR A 216 -0.67 8.21 10.59
C THR A 216 0.29 9.40 10.54
N SER A 217 0.44 9.95 9.35
CA SER A 217 1.12 11.20 9.03
C SER A 217 0.49 11.78 7.76
N GLY A 218 0.80 13.02 7.43
CA GLY A 218 0.56 13.55 6.11
C GLY A 218 1.62 13.04 5.12
N ALA A 219 2.37 13.95 4.53
CA ALA A 219 3.41 13.59 3.56
C ALA A 219 4.79 13.35 4.19
N THR A 220 5.03 13.87 5.41
CA THR A 220 6.34 13.84 6.08
C THR A 220 6.21 13.41 7.54
N TYR A 221 7.34 13.42 8.26
CA TYR A 221 7.36 13.17 9.71
C TYR A 221 7.86 14.40 10.49
N SER A 222 7.71 15.60 9.90
CA SER A 222 8.11 16.85 10.53
C SER A 222 7.16 17.24 11.67
N THR A 223 7.63 18.16 12.53
CA THR A 223 6.79 18.73 13.59
C THR A 223 5.56 19.46 13.03
N MET A 224 5.71 20.13 11.86
CA MET A 224 4.61 20.80 11.20
C MET A 224 3.55 19.82 10.69
N ASP A 225 3.99 18.69 10.10
CA ASP A 225 3.10 17.62 9.67
C ASP A 225 2.33 17.03 10.85
N ARG A 226 3.02 16.80 11.98
CA ARG A 226 2.37 16.34 13.21
C ARG A 226 1.30 17.33 13.71
N MET A 227 1.62 18.61 13.75
CA MET A 227 0.67 19.66 14.16
C MET A 227 -0.55 19.70 13.24
N ASP A 228 -0.36 19.54 11.91
CA ASP A 228 -1.48 19.45 10.97
C ASP A 228 -2.38 18.24 11.26
N ILE A 229 -1.79 17.07 11.49
CA ILE A 229 -2.56 15.87 11.86
C ILE A 229 -3.31 16.08 13.19
N GLU A 230 -2.66 16.64 14.21
CA GLU A 230 -3.30 16.96 15.50
C GLU A 230 -4.48 17.94 15.32
N ASN A 231 -4.33 18.96 14.48
CA ASN A 231 -5.40 19.91 14.14
C ASN A 231 -6.57 19.21 13.44
N ARG A 232 -6.30 18.32 12.48
CA ARG A 232 -7.36 17.53 11.80
C ARG A 232 -8.10 16.62 12.76
N ILE A 233 -7.40 15.97 13.70
CA ILE A 233 -8.04 15.18 14.76
C ILE A 233 -8.96 16.10 15.58
N GLY A 234 -8.47 17.27 16.01
CA GLY A 234 -9.25 18.28 16.73
C GLY A 234 -10.52 18.67 15.98
N GLN A 235 -10.44 18.95 14.68
CA GLN A 235 -11.61 19.28 13.85
C GLN A 235 -12.67 18.17 13.83
N VAL A 236 -12.28 16.90 13.84
CA VAL A 236 -13.25 15.79 13.93
C VAL A 236 -13.89 15.76 15.31
N LEU A 237 -13.11 15.96 16.39
CA LEU A 237 -13.60 15.89 17.77
C LEU A 237 -14.44 17.11 18.18
N ASP A 238 -14.25 18.28 17.55
CA ASP A 238 -14.99 19.50 17.84
C ASP A 238 -16.41 19.51 17.30
N GLN A 239 -16.84 18.45 16.62
CA GLN A 239 -18.20 18.38 16.08
C GLN A 239 -19.24 18.43 17.22
N PRO A 240 -20.41 19.10 17.00
CA PRO A 240 -21.42 19.31 18.03
C PRO A 240 -21.91 18.02 18.73
N ILE A 241 -21.93 16.89 17.99
CA ILE A 241 -22.35 15.58 18.47
C ILE A 241 -21.45 15.00 19.56
N PHE A 242 -20.20 15.51 19.70
CA PHE A 242 -19.22 15.04 20.66
C PHE A 242 -19.06 15.96 21.86
N LYS A 243 -19.70 17.14 21.83
CA LYS A 243 -19.63 18.10 22.92
C LYS A 243 -20.32 17.56 24.20
N ASN A 244 -19.76 17.92 25.35
CA ASN A 244 -20.29 17.57 26.67
C ASN A 244 -20.42 16.06 26.93
N THR A 245 -19.66 15.23 26.22
CA THR A 245 -19.67 13.78 26.37
C THR A 245 -18.24 13.29 26.61
N LYS A 246 -18.06 12.31 27.52
CA LYS A 246 -16.75 11.67 27.68
C LYS A 246 -16.40 10.90 26.40
N LEU A 247 -15.25 11.19 25.83
CA LEU A 247 -14.77 10.55 24.61
C LEU A 247 -13.77 9.43 24.93
N PRO A 248 -13.66 8.40 24.05
CA PRO A 248 -12.60 7.41 24.13
C PRO A 248 -11.24 8.05 23.79
N ASN A 249 -10.16 7.47 24.31
CA ASN A 249 -8.82 7.95 24.02
C ASN A 249 -8.37 7.60 22.60
N ILE A 250 -7.69 8.59 21.98
CA ILE A 250 -7.03 8.44 20.67
C ILE A 250 -5.55 8.74 20.87
N TYR A 251 -4.70 7.80 20.49
CA TYR A 251 -3.25 7.91 20.57
C TYR A 251 -2.66 8.08 19.19
N LEU A 252 -2.04 9.22 18.92
CA LEU A 252 -1.35 9.50 17.67
C LEU A 252 0.09 8.96 17.73
N LEU A 253 0.36 7.98 16.90
CA LEU A 253 1.71 7.47 16.65
C LEU A 253 2.23 8.07 15.34
N HIS A 254 2.73 9.31 15.43
CA HIS A 254 3.33 10.04 14.32
C HIS A 254 4.84 9.82 14.29
N GLY A 255 5.40 9.64 13.11
CA GLY A 255 6.82 9.39 12.93
C GLY A 255 7.08 8.17 12.05
N ASP A 256 8.34 7.96 11.71
CA ASP A 256 8.78 6.79 10.97
C ASP A 256 8.96 5.59 11.92
N LEU A 257 8.60 4.42 11.45
CA LEU A 257 8.85 3.15 12.12
C LEU A 257 9.54 2.20 11.13
N THR A 258 10.54 1.50 11.60
CA THR A 258 11.14 0.40 10.85
C THR A 258 10.14 -0.75 10.67
N ASP A 259 10.39 -1.63 9.71
CA ASP A 259 9.54 -2.81 9.49
C ASP A 259 9.42 -3.68 10.76
N THR A 260 10.50 -3.77 11.56
CA THR A 260 10.52 -4.51 12.83
C THR A 260 9.63 -3.82 13.88
N GLU A 261 9.69 -2.49 13.99
CA GLU A 261 8.83 -1.73 14.89
C GLU A 261 7.36 -1.79 14.44
N MET A 262 7.10 -1.76 13.12
CA MET A 262 5.75 -1.98 12.59
C MET A 262 5.22 -3.37 12.96
N ASN A 263 6.03 -4.43 12.83
CA ASN A 263 5.65 -5.77 13.28
C ASN A 263 5.35 -5.81 14.79
N SER A 264 6.14 -5.10 15.60
CA SER A 264 5.93 -4.99 17.04
C SER A 264 4.64 -4.25 17.39
N LEU A 265 4.33 -3.16 16.67
CA LEU A 265 3.05 -2.45 16.77
C LEU A 265 1.87 -3.40 16.47
N TYR A 266 1.93 -4.13 15.36
CA TYR A 266 0.88 -5.06 14.97
C TYR A 266 0.66 -6.17 15.99
N ASN A 267 1.74 -6.71 16.56
CA ASN A 267 1.68 -7.80 17.52
C ASN A 267 1.48 -7.36 18.97
N HIS A 268 1.57 -6.05 19.26
CA HIS A 268 1.47 -5.55 20.64
C HIS A 268 0.21 -6.09 21.36
N PRO A 269 0.31 -6.54 22.64
CA PRO A 269 -0.81 -7.19 23.35
C PRO A 269 -2.06 -6.32 23.49
N LYS A 270 -1.92 -5.00 23.59
CA LYS A 270 -3.05 -4.05 23.67
C LYS A 270 -3.74 -3.82 22.32
N VAL A 271 -3.03 -3.97 21.20
CA VAL A 271 -3.62 -3.93 19.84
C VAL A 271 -4.40 -5.22 19.62
N LYS A 272 -5.72 -5.12 19.59
CA LYS A 272 -6.62 -6.29 19.46
C LYS A 272 -7.14 -6.49 18.05
N ALA A 273 -7.41 -5.41 17.33
CA ALA A 273 -7.91 -5.47 15.96
C ALA A 273 -7.37 -4.29 15.14
N MET A 274 -7.22 -4.46 13.83
CA MET A 274 -7.05 -3.32 12.92
C MET A 274 -8.42 -2.87 12.42
N TYR A 275 -8.59 -1.56 12.36
CA TYR A 275 -9.78 -0.90 11.83
C TYR A 275 -9.39 0.03 10.70
N SER A 276 -9.84 -0.27 9.50
CA SER A 276 -9.58 0.53 8.31
C SER A 276 -10.88 0.76 7.55
N LEU A 277 -11.12 2.01 7.19
CA LEU A 277 -12.24 2.42 6.34
C LEU A 277 -11.75 2.93 4.98
N THR A 278 -10.61 2.43 4.53
CA THR A 278 -10.02 2.85 3.25
C THR A 278 -11.02 2.75 2.11
N LYS A 279 -11.08 3.79 1.30
CA LYS A 279 -12.00 3.86 0.15
C LYS A 279 -11.45 3.11 -1.06
N ALA A 280 -10.13 3.05 -1.18
CA ALA A 280 -9.45 2.24 -2.20
C ALA A 280 -7.95 2.05 -1.90
N GLU A 281 -7.42 0.93 -2.36
CA GLU A 281 -6.02 0.54 -2.29
C GLU A 281 -5.58 -0.02 -3.64
N GLY A 282 -4.39 0.37 -4.10
CA GLY A 282 -3.75 -0.31 -5.21
C GLY A 282 -3.40 -1.76 -4.88
N PHE A 283 -2.93 -1.99 -3.63
CA PHE A 283 -2.72 -3.32 -3.06
C PHE A 283 -3.21 -3.41 -1.60
N GLY A 284 -2.67 -2.57 -0.71
CA GLY A 284 -3.06 -2.55 0.70
C GLY A 284 -2.06 -3.23 1.64
N ARG A 285 -0.76 -2.99 1.44
CA ARG A 285 0.34 -3.58 2.21
C ARG A 285 0.13 -3.61 3.73
N PRO A 286 -0.26 -2.52 4.43
CA PRO A 286 -0.46 -2.56 5.88
C PRO A 286 -1.53 -3.56 6.33
N LEU A 287 -2.54 -3.81 5.51
CA LEU A 287 -3.59 -4.81 5.78
C LEU A 287 -3.04 -6.23 5.64
N LEU A 288 -2.20 -6.48 4.61
CA LEU A 288 -1.52 -7.77 4.43
C LEU A 288 -0.58 -8.07 5.60
N GLU A 289 0.24 -7.10 5.97
CA GLU A 289 1.19 -7.22 7.09
C GLU A 289 0.47 -7.48 8.42
N PHE A 290 -0.60 -6.73 8.71
CA PHE A 290 -1.40 -6.96 9.91
C PHE A 290 -2.08 -8.35 9.92
N ALA A 291 -2.54 -8.85 8.77
CA ALA A 291 -3.18 -10.16 8.67
C ALA A 291 -2.26 -11.30 9.15
N THR A 292 -0.93 -11.12 9.10
CA THR A 292 0.04 -12.11 9.63
C THR A 292 -0.03 -12.30 11.14
N THR A 293 -0.63 -11.37 11.87
CA THR A 293 -0.79 -11.45 13.34
C THR A 293 -1.83 -12.45 13.78
N GLY A 294 -2.81 -12.76 12.93
CA GLY A 294 -3.98 -13.58 13.28
C GLY A 294 -5.01 -12.85 14.14
N LYS A 295 -4.94 -11.53 14.24
CA LYS A 295 -5.93 -10.68 14.92
C LYS A 295 -7.06 -10.28 13.97
N PRO A 296 -8.26 -9.93 14.47
CA PRO A 296 -9.38 -9.49 13.64
C PRO A 296 -9.03 -8.25 12.82
N LEU A 297 -9.46 -8.24 11.56
CA LEU A 297 -9.30 -7.15 10.61
C LEU A 297 -10.68 -6.64 10.19
N ILE A 298 -11.03 -5.40 10.58
CA ILE A 298 -12.28 -4.72 10.23
C ILE A 298 -11.98 -3.83 9.02
N VAL A 299 -12.49 -4.21 7.84
CA VAL A 299 -12.07 -3.57 6.59
C VAL A 299 -13.11 -3.77 5.48
N PRO A 300 -13.26 -2.85 4.50
CA PRO A 300 -14.02 -3.12 3.29
C PRO A 300 -13.36 -4.21 2.44
N PHE A 301 -14.16 -5.10 1.84
CA PHE A 301 -13.68 -6.11 0.89
C PHE A 301 -13.76 -5.57 -0.53
N GLN A 302 -12.91 -4.58 -0.85
CA GLN A 302 -12.92 -3.86 -2.13
C GLN A 302 -11.50 -3.57 -2.63
N THR A 303 -11.37 -3.29 -3.91
CA THR A 303 -10.13 -2.85 -4.58
C THR A 303 -8.96 -3.82 -4.42
N GLY A 304 -7.71 -3.36 -4.39
CA GLY A 304 -6.52 -4.23 -4.42
C GLY A 304 -6.40 -5.21 -3.27
N GLN A 305 -6.94 -4.89 -2.07
CA GLN A 305 -6.88 -5.81 -0.94
C GLN A 305 -7.73 -7.08 -1.13
N LYS A 306 -8.66 -7.12 -2.07
CA LYS A 306 -9.42 -8.34 -2.42
C LYS A 306 -8.52 -9.48 -2.87
N ASP A 307 -7.35 -9.17 -3.42
CA ASP A 307 -6.47 -10.19 -3.95
C ASP A 307 -5.87 -11.09 -2.84
N PHE A 308 -5.68 -10.54 -1.63
CA PHE A 308 -5.10 -11.29 -0.51
C PHE A 308 -6.06 -11.48 0.68
N LEU A 309 -7.14 -10.72 0.78
CA LEU A 309 -8.15 -10.94 1.81
C LEU A 309 -9.10 -12.07 1.41
N ASN A 310 -9.76 -12.64 2.41
CA ASN A 310 -10.88 -13.55 2.22
C ASN A 310 -12.08 -12.99 2.98
N GLU A 311 -13.22 -12.81 2.30
CA GLU A 311 -14.43 -12.21 2.83
C GLU A 311 -14.93 -12.93 4.11
N GLU A 312 -14.79 -14.26 4.17
CA GLU A 312 -15.23 -15.04 5.32
C GLU A 312 -14.34 -14.87 6.57
N PHE A 313 -13.09 -14.39 6.39
CA PHE A 313 -12.10 -14.32 7.46
C PHE A 313 -11.87 -12.91 7.99
N ILE A 314 -12.43 -11.90 7.35
CA ILE A 314 -12.42 -10.51 7.80
C ILE A 314 -13.73 -10.13 8.49
N VAL A 315 -13.75 -8.99 9.17
CA VAL A 315 -14.96 -8.31 9.61
C VAL A 315 -15.29 -7.26 8.56
N GLU A 316 -16.12 -7.66 7.59
CA GLU A 316 -16.34 -6.85 6.41
C GLU A 316 -17.20 -5.63 6.68
N VAL A 317 -16.69 -4.46 6.33
CA VAL A 317 -17.45 -3.20 6.31
C VAL A 317 -18.16 -3.05 4.97
N LYS A 318 -19.47 -3.04 5.00
CA LYS A 318 -20.30 -2.82 3.79
C LYS A 318 -20.35 -1.32 3.42
N GLY A 319 -20.71 -1.04 2.18
CA GLY A 319 -20.81 0.31 1.63
C GLY A 319 -21.16 0.29 0.15
N GLN A 320 -20.88 1.37 -0.55
CA GLN A 320 -21.23 1.52 -1.96
C GLN A 320 -20.17 2.33 -2.72
N LEU A 321 -20.18 2.22 -4.05
CA LEU A 321 -19.36 3.09 -4.91
C LEU A 321 -20.02 4.47 -5.00
N THR A 322 -19.25 5.51 -4.71
CA THR A 322 -19.68 6.92 -4.85
C THR A 322 -18.67 7.71 -5.68
N PRO A 323 -19.10 8.80 -6.33
CA PRO A 323 -18.16 9.71 -6.98
C PRO A 323 -17.09 10.21 -6.01
N ILE A 324 -15.88 10.41 -6.52
CA ILE A 324 -14.79 11.01 -5.74
C ILE A 324 -15.13 12.48 -5.50
N HIS A 325 -15.14 12.87 -4.22
CA HIS A 325 -15.43 14.25 -3.83
C HIS A 325 -14.38 15.22 -4.38
N PRO A 326 -14.76 16.42 -4.89
CA PRO A 326 -13.82 17.39 -5.47
C PRO A 326 -12.63 17.74 -4.57
N SER A 327 -12.81 17.76 -3.23
CA SER A 327 -11.70 18.03 -2.28
C SER A 327 -10.60 16.95 -2.25
N ALA A 328 -10.89 15.76 -2.75
CA ALA A 328 -9.93 14.66 -2.84
C ALA A 328 -9.38 14.46 -4.26
N GLN A 329 -9.95 15.16 -5.25
CA GLN A 329 -9.48 15.06 -6.63
C GLN A 329 -8.10 15.70 -6.80
N ASN A 330 -7.32 15.10 -7.65
CA ASN A 330 -5.98 15.53 -8.02
C ASN A 330 -5.61 14.95 -9.41
N GLU A 331 -4.34 15.00 -9.79
CA GLU A 331 -3.86 14.46 -11.05
C GLU A 331 -4.06 12.93 -11.21
N PHE A 332 -4.32 12.19 -10.12
CA PHE A 332 -4.53 10.74 -10.12
C PHE A 332 -5.98 10.33 -9.86
N LEU A 333 -6.66 11.05 -8.97
CA LEU A 333 -8.05 10.86 -8.58
C LEU A 333 -8.92 11.88 -9.31
N ILE A 334 -9.40 11.49 -10.49
CA ILE A 334 -10.04 12.42 -11.43
C ILE A 334 -11.56 12.58 -11.19
N ASP A 335 -12.11 13.66 -11.73
CA ASP A 335 -13.55 13.82 -11.84
C ASP A 335 -14.17 12.70 -12.68
N GLY A 336 -15.37 12.28 -12.30
CA GLY A 336 -16.08 11.15 -12.91
C GLY A 336 -15.63 9.76 -12.42
N ALA A 337 -14.49 9.65 -11.73
CA ALA A 337 -14.09 8.41 -11.08
C ALA A 337 -14.86 8.18 -9.78
N LYS A 338 -14.96 6.91 -9.41
CA LYS A 338 -15.64 6.46 -8.19
C LYS A 338 -14.68 5.66 -7.32
N TRP A 339 -14.96 5.69 -6.03
CA TRP A 339 -14.33 4.83 -5.04
C TRP A 339 -15.37 4.25 -4.08
N PHE A 340 -14.95 3.31 -3.24
CA PHE A 340 -15.83 2.74 -2.25
C PHE A 340 -16.02 3.71 -1.07
N THR A 341 -17.26 3.96 -0.68
CA THR A 341 -17.60 4.73 0.53
C THR A 341 -18.25 3.80 1.53
N PRO A 342 -17.62 3.60 2.72
CA PRO A 342 -18.15 2.74 3.76
C PRO A 342 -19.47 3.23 4.33
N ASP A 343 -20.33 2.30 4.74
CA ASP A 343 -21.47 2.60 5.60
C ASP A 343 -20.96 2.76 7.04
N TYR A 344 -20.94 4.00 7.53
CA TYR A 344 -20.44 4.31 8.87
C TYR A 344 -21.32 3.70 9.97
N GLY A 345 -22.63 3.64 9.79
CA GLY A 345 -23.53 3.01 10.77
C GLY A 345 -23.28 1.51 10.89
N HIS A 346 -23.01 0.84 9.76
CA HIS A 346 -22.57 -0.56 9.77
C HIS A 346 -21.21 -0.72 10.44
N ALA A 347 -20.24 0.15 10.14
CA ALA A 347 -18.92 0.12 10.75
C ALA A 347 -18.97 0.32 12.28
N GLU A 348 -19.80 1.24 12.78
CA GLU A 348 -20.04 1.49 14.21
C GLU A 348 -20.58 0.24 14.91
N ASN A 349 -21.54 -0.44 14.29
CA ASN A 349 -22.08 -1.71 14.83
C ASN A 349 -21.01 -2.79 14.90
N LEU A 350 -20.16 -2.91 13.88
CA LEU A 350 -19.05 -3.87 13.85
C LEU A 350 -18.00 -3.56 14.92
N LEU A 351 -17.62 -2.28 15.10
CA LEU A 351 -16.68 -1.86 16.16
C LEU A 351 -17.19 -2.29 17.52
N LYS A 352 -18.48 -2.01 17.79
CA LYS A 352 -19.11 -2.39 19.06
C LYS A 352 -19.11 -3.90 19.24
N ASP A 353 -19.52 -4.66 18.22
CA ASP A 353 -19.62 -6.11 18.30
C ASP A 353 -18.25 -6.78 18.49
N VAL A 354 -17.22 -6.32 17.77
CA VAL A 354 -15.84 -6.81 17.95
C VAL A 354 -15.31 -6.50 19.33
N PHE A 355 -15.59 -5.30 19.89
CA PHE A 355 -15.18 -4.97 21.25
C PHE A 355 -15.87 -5.84 22.30
N ASP A 356 -17.19 -5.97 22.21
CA ASP A 356 -18.01 -6.70 23.19
C ASP A 356 -17.81 -8.22 23.10
N LYS A 357 -17.57 -8.75 21.89
CA LYS A 357 -17.50 -10.20 21.60
C LYS A 357 -16.17 -10.62 20.97
N TYR A 358 -15.09 -9.98 21.33
CA TYR A 358 -13.76 -10.15 20.70
C TYR A 358 -13.37 -11.62 20.45
N LYS A 359 -13.66 -12.50 21.42
CA LYS A 359 -13.31 -13.93 21.33
C LYS A 359 -13.91 -14.62 20.10
N ASN A 360 -15.07 -14.16 19.62
CA ASN A 360 -15.76 -14.75 18.48
C ASN A 360 -15.03 -14.48 17.14
N TYR A 361 -14.18 -13.44 17.11
CA TYR A 361 -13.47 -13.01 15.90
C TYR A 361 -12.04 -13.55 15.79
N ILE A 362 -11.50 -14.14 16.87
CA ILE A 362 -10.10 -14.60 16.93
C ILE A 362 -9.85 -15.71 15.90
N ASP A 363 -10.77 -16.65 15.74
CA ASP A 363 -10.57 -17.80 14.86
C ASP A 363 -10.57 -17.38 13.39
N ASN A 364 -11.38 -16.42 13.00
CA ASN A 364 -11.34 -15.84 11.66
C ASN A 364 -10.01 -15.11 11.39
N GLY A 365 -9.51 -14.34 12.37
CA GLY A 365 -8.18 -13.73 12.26
C GLY A 365 -7.07 -14.77 12.05
N LYS A 366 -7.11 -15.91 12.78
CA LYS A 366 -6.15 -17.01 12.59
C LYS A 366 -6.29 -17.68 11.20
N ARG A 367 -7.52 -17.84 10.69
CA ARG A 367 -7.77 -18.34 9.33
C ARG A 367 -7.21 -17.37 8.28
N LEU A 368 -7.40 -16.06 8.48
CA LEU A 368 -6.84 -15.05 7.61
C LEU A 368 -5.31 -15.11 7.60
N ARG A 369 -4.67 -15.23 8.78
CA ARG A 369 -3.22 -15.44 8.87
C ARG A 369 -2.76 -16.66 8.08
N TYR A 370 -3.43 -17.79 8.22
CA TYR A 370 -3.10 -18.99 7.47
C TYR A 370 -3.23 -18.76 5.97
N HIS A 371 -4.29 -18.09 5.54
CA HIS A 371 -4.56 -17.76 4.15
C HIS A 371 -3.45 -16.90 3.54
N VAL A 372 -3.08 -15.80 4.20
CA VAL A 372 -2.02 -14.91 3.67
C VAL A 372 -0.64 -15.55 3.73
N ASN A 373 -0.34 -16.33 4.77
CA ASN A 373 0.93 -17.05 4.86
C ASN A 373 1.07 -18.12 3.75
N LYS A 374 -0.03 -18.71 3.30
CA LYS A 374 -0.02 -19.66 2.21
C LYS A 374 0.11 -18.99 0.84
N GLY A 375 -0.43 -17.78 0.66
CA GLY A 375 -0.58 -17.15 -0.66
C GLY A 375 0.33 -15.96 -0.94
N PHE A 376 0.88 -15.30 0.11
CA PHE A 376 1.52 -13.99 -0.05
C PHE A 376 2.89 -13.89 0.65
N THR A 377 3.56 -15.00 0.84
CA THR A 377 4.99 -15.06 1.14
C THR A 377 5.79 -14.89 -0.15
N LYS A 378 7.09 -14.58 -0.03
CA LYS A 378 7.97 -14.49 -1.21
C LYS A 378 7.91 -15.78 -2.05
N SER A 379 7.97 -16.94 -1.42
CA SER A 379 7.91 -18.24 -2.10
C SER A 379 6.54 -18.49 -2.75
N ALA A 380 5.45 -18.07 -2.12
CA ALA A 380 4.10 -18.26 -2.64
C ALA A 380 3.81 -17.42 -3.89
N VAL A 381 4.39 -16.21 -3.98
CA VAL A 381 4.22 -15.33 -5.16
C VAL A 381 5.23 -15.64 -6.28
N GLN A 382 6.20 -16.51 -6.03
CA GLN A 382 7.24 -16.87 -7.00
C GLN A 382 6.69 -17.30 -8.38
N PRO A 383 5.59 -18.07 -8.49
CA PRO A 383 5.01 -18.41 -9.80
C PRO A 383 4.57 -17.20 -10.64
N LYS A 384 4.21 -16.08 -9.98
CA LYS A 384 3.88 -14.82 -10.68
C LYS A 384 5.12 -14.11 -11.20
N TYR A 385 6.21 -14.17 -10.45
CA TYR A 385 7.51 -13.73 -10.97
C TYR A 385 7.99 -14.63 -12.11
N ASP A 386 7.77 -15.95 -12.05
CA ASP A 386 8.11 -16.88 -13.15
C ASP A 386 7.34 -16.52 -14.43
N GLU A 387 6.05 -16.19 -14.33
CA GLU A 387 5.24 -15.70 -15.45
C GLU A 387 5.85 -14.40 -16.03
N LEU A 388 6.20 -13.44 -15.18
CA LEU A 388 6.84 -12.18 -15.59
C LEU A 388 8.18 -12.47 -16.32
N PHE A 389 9.04 -13.31 -15.75
CA PHE A 389 10.35 -13.64 -16.36
C PHE A 389 10.20 -14.36 -17.69
N ASN A 390 9.22 -15.24 -17.85
CA ASN A 390 8.94 -15.87 -19.14
C ASN A 390 8.59 -14.83 -20.21
N VAL A 391 7.72 -13.88 -19.88
CA VAL A 391 7.36 -12.79 -20.79
C VAL A 391 8.57 -11.91 -21.10
N ILE A 392 9.38 -11.55 -20.10
CA ILE A 392 10.61 -10.77 -20.32
C ILE A 392 11.54 -11.53 -21.31
N THR A 393 11.73 -12.82 -21.11
CA THR A 393 12.60 -13.65 -21.97
C THR A 393 12.10 -13.72 -23.42
N GLU A 394 10.78 -13.73 -23.64
CA GLU A 394 10.22 -13.62 -24.99
C GLU A 394 10.61 -12.33 -25.70
N PHE A 395 10.61 -11.20 -24.98
CA PHE A 395 11.03 -9.91 -25.51
C PHE A 395 12.56 -9.81 -25.64
N GLU A 396 13.33 -10.33 -24.67
CA GLU A 396 14.80 -10.39 -24.74
C GLU A 396 15.29 -11.11 -26.02
N SER A 397 14.63 -12.20 -26.38
CA SER A 397 14.99 -12.99 -27.56
C SER A 397 14.90 -12.19 -28.87
N LYS A 398 14.12 -11.11 -28.87
CA LYS A 398 13.93 -10.21 -30.02
C LYS A 398 14.94 -9.04 -30.03
N ILE A 399 15.72 -8.85 -28.95
CA ILE A 399 16.76 -7.81 -28.89
C ILE A 399 17.93 -8.26 -29.79
N PRO A 400 18.31 -7.46 -30.81
CA PRO A 400 19.43 -7.80 -31.66
C PRO A 400 20.71 -7.98 -30.83
N LYS A 401 21.34 -9.15 -30.94
CA LYS A 401 22.67 -9.39 -30.34
C LYS A 401 23.69 -8.50 -31.04
N GLN A 402 24.44 -7.67 -30.30
CA GLN A 402 25.56 -6.94 -30.82
C GLN A 402 26.63 -7.97 -31.25
N ILE A 403 26.89 -8.06 -32.55
CA ILE A 403 28.03 -8.80 -33.09
C ILE A 403 29.26 -7.91 -32.81
N GLN A 404 30.09 -8.30 -31.84
CA GLN A 404 31.42 -7.70 -31.74
C GLN A 404 32.25 -8.20 -32.94
N LEU A 405 32.46 -7.32 -33.88
CA LEU A 405 33.52 -7.53 -34.89
C LEU A 405 34.85 -7.55 -34.12
N LYS A 406 35.52 -8.69 -34.12
CA LYS A 406 36.86 -8.86 -33.57
C LYS A 406 37.88 -8.07 -34.38
#